data_977f8f948deba2664b2d8d4ed25cd5df
#
_entry.id   977f8f948deba2664b2d8d4ed25cd5df
#
_cell.length_a   1.000
_cell.length_b   1.000
_cell.length_c   1.000
_cell.angle_alpha   90.00
_cell.angle_beta   90.00
_cell.angle_gamma   90.00
#
_symmetry.space_group_name_H-M   'P 1'
#
loop_
_entity.id
_entity.type
_entity.pdbx_description
1 polymer ?
#
loop_
_entity_poly.entity_id
_entity_poly.type
_entity_poly.pdbx_seq_one_letter_code
_entity_poly.pdbx_strand_id
1 'polypeptide(L)'
;GYAEMGEGEEIVGIAGHLDIVPVGGDWTYDPFKLTRDGDHVYGRGTTDDKGPVLEALYAMKLLRDSGVKLNKRVRLIMGCNEETGSKCMEHYNEVAEEVSCGFTPDANFPCIHGEKGMVMMTAYSKNTRIISMNGGFVSNAVCDTCNTVVPAEAGLKEKLEAEGAKVTLK
;
A
#
# COMPACT_ATOMS: atom_id res chain seq x y z
N GLY A 1 -4.73 12.94 10.37
CA GLY A 1 -4.15 13.89 11.37
C GLY A 1 -2.75 14.30 10.97
N TYR A 2 -2.21 15.33 11.62
CA TYR A 2 -0.84 15.78 11.38
C TYR A 2 -0.16 16.27 12.66
N ALA A 3 1.18 16.25 12.64
CA ALA A 3 2.04 16.92 13.62
C ALA A 3 2.82 18.04 12.91
N GLU A 4 2.97 19.19 13.55
CA GLU A 4 3.65 20.35 12.94
C GLU A 4 4.61 21.00 13.90
N MET A 5 5.69 21.55 13.38
CA MET A 5 6.67 22.36 14.11
C MET A 5 7.29 23.41 13.19
N GLY A 6 7.93 24.41 13.79
CA GLY A 6 8.54 25.52 13.07
C GLY A 6 7.60 26.71 12.94
N GLU A 7 8.09 27.77 12.29
CA GLU A 7 7.39 29.03 12.10
C GLU A 7 7.53 29.48 10.64
N GLY A 8 6.61 30.32 10.16
CA GLY A 8 6.62 30.86 8.80
C GLY A 8 5.36 30.53 8.02
N GLU A 9 5.28 31.06 6.82
CA GLU A 9 4.10 30.89 5.95
C GLU A 9 4.17 29.59 5.15
N GLU A 10 5.35 29.18 4.72
CA GLU A 10 5.54 27.99 3.91
C GLU A 10 5.53 26.70 4.75
N ILE A 11 4.93 25.67 4.22
CA ILE A 11 4.85 24.33 4.82
C ILE A 11 5.65 23.35 3.99
N VAL A 12 6.61 22.67 4.60
CA VAL A 12 7.26 21.48 4.05
C VAL A 12 6.53 20.27 4.59
N GLY A 13 5.87 19.54 3.71
CA GLY A 13 5.10 18.36 4.06
C GLY A 13 5.91 17.07 3.99
N ILE A 14 5.67 16.20 4.94
CA ILE A 14 6.08 14.79 4.90
C ILE A 14 4.77 14.00 4.98
N ALA A 15 4.42 13.29 3.92
CA ALA A 15 3.18 12.54 3.87
C ALA A 15 3.45 11.04 3.99
N GLY A 16 2.88 10.40 4.99
CA GLY A 16 2.92 8.95 5.18
C GLY A 16 1.58 8.43 5.64
N HIS A 17 1.44 7.12 5.82
CA HIS A 17 0.18 6.50 6.22
C HIS A 17 0.31 5.50 7.38
N LEU A 18 -0.80 5.23 8.03
CA LEU A 18 -0.88 4.35 9.20
C LEU A 18 -1.70 3.07 8.93
N ASP A 19 -2.49 3.05 7.87
CA ASP A 19 -3.20 1.87 7.43
C ASP A 19 -2.24 0.86 6.78
N ILE A 20 -2.72 -0.33 6.54
CA ILE A 20 -1.92 -1.47 6.07
C ILE A 20 -2.76 -2.31 5.11
N VAL A 21 -2.11 -2.95 4.14
CA VAL A 21 -2.73 -4.01 3.34
C VAL A 21 -3.05 -5.23 4.21
N PRO A 22 -4.00 -6.10 3.79
CA PRO A 22 -4.24 -7.39 4.42
C PRO A 22 -2.95 -8.20 4.58
N VAL A 23 -2.81 -8.88 5.70
CA VAL A 23 -1.54 -9.54 6.06
C VAL A 23 -1.16 -10.69 5.13
N GLY A 24 -2.11 -11.34 4.45
CA GLY A 24 -1.81 -12.52 3.63
C GLY A 24 -1.42 -13.74 4.46
N GLY A 25 -0.68 -14.67 3.85
CA GLY A 25 -0.17 -15.91 4.47
C GLY A 25 1.35 -15.92 4.61
N ASP A 26 1.88 -17.04 5.10
CA ASP A 26 3.31 -17.39 5.10
C ASP A 26 4.23 -16.46 5.90
N TRP A 27 3.75 -15.93 7.02
CA TRP A 27 4.55 -15.13 7.93
C TRP A 27 5.40 -16.02 8.85
N THR A 28 6.70 -15.69 8.97
CA THR A 28 7.61 -16.33 9.94
C THR A 28 7.31 -15.92 11.37
N TYR A 29 6.89 -14.67 11.57
CA TYR A 29 6.49 -14.10 12.85
C TYR A 29 5.04 -13.61 12.78
N ASP A 30 4.39 -13.45 13.94
CA ASP A 30 3.05 -12.86 14.00
C ASP A 30 3.03 -11.44 13.37
N PRO A 31 2.28 -11.22 12.28
CA PRO A 31 2.27 -9.95 11.58
C PRO A 31 1.74 -8.77 12.41
N PHE A 32 0.95 -9.03 13.45
CA PHE A 32 0.38 -8.00 14.33
C PHE A 32 1.19 -7.75 15.60
N LYS A 33 2.32 -8.43 15.74
CA LYS A 33 3.22 -8.27 16.87
C LYS A 33 4.59 -7.83 16.38
N LEU A 34 5.03 -6.65 16.85
CA LEU A 34 6.40 -6.21 16.57
C LEU A 34 7.40 -7.20 17.18
N THR A 35 8.13 -7.91 16.32
CA THR A 35 9.14 -8.87 16.72
C THR A 35 10.51 -8.37 16.31
N ARG A 36 11.45 -8.31 17.25
CA ARG A 36 12.85 -8.00 16.97
C ARG A 36 13.66 -9.29 16.93
N ASP A 37 14.43 -9.45 15.85
CA ASP A 37 15.42 -10.51 15.69
C ASP A 37 16.73 -9.89 15.19
N GLY A 38 17.74 -9.88 16.05
CA GLY A 38 18.99 -9.17 15.80
C GLY A 38 18.78 -7.68 15.59
N ASP A 39 19.19 -7.19 14.42
CA ASP A 39 19.06 -5.79 14.01
C ASP A 39 17.81 -5.52 13.15
N HIS A 40 16.96 -6.53 12.97
CA HIS A 40 15.73 -6.43 12.19
C HIS A 40 14.50 -6.39 13.09
N VAL A 41 13.47 -5.70 12.61
CA VAL A 41 12.13 -5.71 13.21
C VAL A 41 11.12 -6.22 12.18
N TYR A 42 10.23 -7.09 12.62
CA TYR A 42 9.24 -7.75 11.79
C TYR A 42 7.84 -7.41 12.28
N GLY A 43 6.95 -7.19 11.33
CA GLY A 43 5.54 -6.93 11.54
C GLY A 43 4.91 -6.25 10.33
N ARG A 44 3.62 -6.40 10.12
CA ARG A 44 2.92 -5.70 9.05
C ARG A 44 2.93 -4.20 9.32
N GLY A 45 3.38 -3.40 8.34
CA GLY A 45 3.50 -1.95 8.45
C GLY A 45 4.84 -1.45 9.00
N THR A 46 5.82 -2.32 9.30
CA THR A 46 7.14 -1.87 9.77
C THR A 46 7.95 -1.16 8.67
N THR A 47 7.74 -1.52 7.42
CA THR A 47 8.39 -0.90 6.26
C THR A 47 7.42 0.05 5.55
N ASP A 48 6.19 -0.37 5.42
CA ASP A 48 5.13 0.29 4.66
C ASP A 48 3.92 0.52 5.59
N ASP A 49 3.70 1.72 6.14
CA ASP A 49 4.57 2.90 6.12
C ASP A 49 4.82 3.43 7.56
N LYS A 50 4.42 2.68 8.61
CA LYS A 50 4.54 3.12 10.03
C LYS A 50 5.98 3.35 10.47
N GLY A 51 6.94 2.56 9.94
CA GLY A 51 8.36 2.77 10.21
C GLY A 51 8.83 4.14 9.73
N PRO A 52 8.75 4.44 8.43
CA PRO A 52 9.09 5.74 7.85
C PRO A 52 8.34 6.92 8.50
N VAL A 53 7.05 6.77 8.82
CA VAL A 53 6.28 7.78 9.58
C VAL A 53 6.91 8.06 10.96
N LEU A 54 7.30 7.01 11.68
CA LEU A 54 7.97 7.16 12.98
C LEU A 54 9.37 7.76 12.83
N GLU A 55 10.13 7.38 11.81
CA GLU A 55 11.43 7.98 11.51
C GLU A 55 11.30 9.48 11.26
N ALA A 56 10.32 9.90 10.45
CA ALA A 56 10.04 11.32 10.22
C ALA A 56 9.66 12.04 11.51
N LEU A 57 8.80 11.45 12.35
CA LEU A 57 8.41 12.02 13.64
C LEU A 57 9.60 12.18 14.58
N TYR A 58 10.49 11.19 14.66
CA TYR A 58 11.70 11.26 15.46
C TYR A 58 12.72 12.26 14.91
N ALA A 59 12.84 12.39 13.58
CA ALA A 59 13.66 13.43 12.96
C ALA A 59 13.16 14.84 13.34
N MET A 60 11.85 15.08 13.28
CA MET A 60 11.24 16.33 13.75
C MET A 60 11.52 16.55 15.24
N LYS A 61 11.38 15.53 16.07
CA LYS A 61 11.70 15.60 17.49
C LYS A 61 13.17 15.98 17.72
N LEU A 62 14.11 15.38 17.01
CA LEU A 62 15.54 15.68 17.13
C LEU A 62 15.84 17.14 16.73
N LEU A 63 15.25 17.63 15.65
CA LEU A 63 15.37 19.04 15.26
C LEU A 63 14.86 19.99 16.35
N ARG A 64 13.69 19.70 16.90
CA ARG A 64 13.13 20.47 18.00
C ARG A 64 14.05 20.47 19.25
N ASP A 65 14.50 19.28 19.65
CA ASP A 65 15.30 19.10 20.87
C ASP A 65 16.73 19.68 20.71
N SER A 66 17.24 19.80 19.47
CA SER A 66 18.49 20.46 19.16
C SER A 66 18.44 22.00 19.22
N GLY A 67 17.25 22.57 19.32
CA GLY A 67 17.05 24.01 19.36
C GLY A 67 17.25 24.73 18.02
N VAL A 68 17.32 24.00 16.91
CA VAL A 68 17.39 24.57 15.57
C VAL A 68 16.11 25.36 15.28
N LYS A 69 16.28 26.63 14.92
CA LYS A 69 15.16 27.46 14.45
C LYS A 69 14.91 27.21 12.98
N LEU A 70 13.73 26.74 12.68
CA LEU A 70 13.26 26.54 11.30
C LEU A 70 12.61 27.85 10.81
N ASN A 71 12.87 28.21 9.57
CA ASN A 71 12.24 29.36 8.90
C ASN A 71 11.03 28.94 8.05
N LYS A 72 10.65 27.69 8.12
CA LYS A 72 9.44 27.10 7.52
C LYS A 72 8.81 26.15 8.52
N ARG A 73 7.52 25.93 8.38
CA ARG A 73 6.83 24.87 9.12
C ARG A 73 7.14 23.53 8.49
N VAL A 74 7.36 22.51 9.30
CA VAL A 74 7.47 21.11 8.86
C VAL A 74 6.24 20.38 9.38
N ARG A 75 5.48 19.77 8.49
CA ARG A 75 4.25 19.08 8.80
C ARG A 75 4.33 17.62 8.37
N LEU A 76 4.28 16.72 9.35
CA LEU A 76 4.11 15.29 9.13
C LEU A 76 2.61 14.99 9.06
N ILE A 77 2.14 14.60 7.90
CA ILE A 77 0.76 14.22 7.62
C ILE A 77 0.65 12.70 7.71
N MET A 78 -0.27 12.22 8.54
CA MET A 78 -0.48 10.80 8.78
C MET A 78 -1.82 10.39 8.20
N GLY A 79 -1.80 9.82 7.00
CA GLY A 79 -2.94 9.24 6.32
C GLY A 79 -3.43 7.97 7.01
N CYS A 80 -4.64 7.55 6.71
CA CYS A 80 -5.24 6.34 7.28
C CYS A 80 -6.08 5.56 6.25
N ASN A 81 -5.84 5.80 4.96
CA ASN A 81 -6.58 5.16 3.87
C ASN A 81 -5.75 5.23 2.58
N GLU A 82 -4.44 5.15 2.65
CA GLU A 82 -3.55 5.18 1.48
C GLU A 82 -3.82 3.95 0.61
N GLU A 83 -3.80 2.78 1.20
CA GLU A 83 -3.92 1.46 0.61
C GLU A 83 -5.27 1.22 -0.12
N THR A 84 -6.23 2.09 0.09
CA THR A 84 -7.59 1.95 -0.46
C THR A 84 -8.09 3.23 -1.14
N GLY A 85 -7.17 4.11 -1.58
CA GLY A 85 -7.46 5.23 -2.47
C GLY A 85 -7.44 6.61 -1.84
N SER A 86 -6.73 6.79 -0.73
CA SER A 86 -6.31 8.10 -0.15
C SER A 86 -7.40 9.14 0.08
N LYS A 87 -8.64 8.74 0.36
CA LYS A 87 -9.75 9.66 0.66
C LYS A 87 -9.49 10.57 1.86
N CYS A 88 -8.66 10.11 2.79
CA CYS A 88 -8.20 10.92 3.92
C CYS A 88 -7.36 12.12 3.46
N MET A 89 -6.63 12.00 2.35
CA MET A 89 -5.87 13.10 1.75
C MET A 89 -6.77 14.05 0.95
N GLU A 90 -7.81 13.54 0.29
CA GLU A 90 -8.85 14.39 -0.32
C GLU A 90 -9.45 15.31 0.75
N HIS A 91 -9.87 14.73 1.87
CA HIS A 91 -10.42 15.51 2.99
C HIS A 91 -9.39 16.46 3.61
N TYR A 92 -8.12 16.03 3.76
CA TYR A 92 -7.06 16.91 4.24
C TYR A 92 -6.92 18.15 3.36
N ASN A 93 -6.92 17.99 2.04
CA ASN A 93 -6.79 19.08 1.08
C ASN A 93 -8.00 20.06 1.10
N GLU A 94 -9.17 19.59 1.55
CA GLU A 94 -10.34 20.44 1.70
C GLU A 94 -10.30 21.34 2.94
N VAL A 95 -9.65 20.88 4.03
CA VAL A 95 -9.78 21.52 5.35
C VAL A 95 -8.47 22.07 5.90
N ALA A 96 -7.33 21.71 5.35
CA ALA A 96 -6.01 22.11 5.82
C ALA A 96 -5.34 23.12 4.87
N GLU A 97 -4.35 23.83 5.41
CA GLU A 97 -3.50 24.71 4.61
C GLU A 97 -2.70 23.90 3.58
N GLU A 98 -2.52 24.47 2.41
CA GLU A 98 -1.75 23.88 1.32
C GLU A 98 -0.27 23.71 1.70
N VAL A 99 0.31 22.58 1.32
CA VAL A 99 1.72 22.29 1.49
C VAL A 99 2.51 22.89 0.33
N SER A 100 3.50 23.72 0.61
CA SER A 100 4.31 24.41 -0.40
C SER A 100 5.21 23.45 -1.19
N CYS A 101 5.75 22.44 -0.52
CA CYS A 101 6.55 21.37 -1.10
C CYS A 101 6.65 20.21 -0.09
N GLY A 102 7.06 19.03 -0.55
CA GLY A 102 7.16 17.89 0.35
C GLY A 102 7.65 16.64 -0.31
N PHE A 103 7.63 15.56 0.44
CA PHE A 103 7.93 14.22 -0.03
C PHE A 103 7.11 13.19 0.75
N THR A 104 7.00 12.01 0.20
CA THR A 104 6.52 10.82 0.90
C THR A 104 7.68 9.85 1.13
N PRO A 105 7.88 9.33 2.35
CA PRO A 105 8.91 8.35 2.63
C PRO A 105 8.50 6.91 2.26
N ASP A 106 7.40 6.75 1.59
CA ASP A 106 6.77 5.48 1.23
C ASP A 106 7.31 4.91 -0.09
N ALA A 107 8.63 4.95 -0.27
CA ALA A 107 9.29 4.42 -1.47
C ALA A 107 10.79 4.15 -1.24
N ASN A 108 11.39 3.46 -2.20
CA ASN A 108 12.83 3.17 -2.19
C ASN A 108 13.66 4.36 -2.67
N PHE A 109 14.94 4.40 -2.26
CA PHE A 109 15.94 5.30 -2.82
C PHE A 109 16.39 4.85 -4.21
N PRO A 110 16.82 5.78 -5.08
CA PRO A 110 16.83 7.22 -4.94
C PRO A 110 15.44 7.84 -5.09
N CYS A 111 15.35 9.18 -4.93
CA CYS A 111 14.11 9.92 -5.03
C CYS A 111 13.34 9.60 -6.32
N ILE A 112 12.12 9.12 -6.18
CA ILE A 112 11.18 8.87 -7.28
C ILE A 112 10.42 10.17 -7.53
N HIS A 113 10.45 10.65 -8.78
CA HIS A 113 9.82 11.92 -9.17
C HIS A 113 8.74 11.76 -10.25
N GLY A 114 8.38 10.53 -10.59
CA GLY A 114 7.34 10.24 -11.57
C GLY A 114 6.86 8.79 -11.45
N GLU A 115 5.58 8.60 -11.63
CA GLU A 115 4.91 7.30 -11.54
C GLU A 115 4.07 7.03 -12.78
N LYS A 116 3.80 5.73 -13.02
CA LYS A 116 2.84 5.32 -14.06
C LYS A 116 1.42 5.48 -13.52
N GLY A 117 0.53 5.93 -14.38
CA GLY A 117 -0.89 5.94 -14.06
C GLY A 117 -1.42 4.51 -13.85
N MET A 118 -2.35 4.36 -12.92
CA MET A 118 -3.06 3.12 -12.65
C MET A 118 -4.49 3.20 -13.17
N VAL A 119 -4.93 2.15 -13.86
CA VAL A 119 -6.32 2.01 -14.31
C VAL A 119 -6.89 0.75 -13.69
N MET A 120 -7.95 0.89 -12.91
CA MET A 120 -8.72 -0.23 -12.39
C MET A 120 -9.95 -0.45 -13.26
N MET A 121 -10.13 -1.67 -13.74
CA MET A 121 -11.25 -2.03 -14.61
C MET A 121 -11.93 -3.28 -14.08
N THR A 122 -13.26 -3.30 -14.20
CA THR A 122 -14.07 -4.51 -13.99
C THR A 122 -14.66 -4.94 -15.32
N ALA A 123 -14.33 -6.16 -15.73
CA ALA A 123 -14.91 -6.76 -16.93
C ALA A 123 -16.07 -7.68 -16.55
N TYR A 124 -17.19 -7.51 -17.22
CA TYR A 124 -18.36 -8.36 -17.07
C TYR A 124 -18.54 -9.20 -18.32
N SER A 125 -18.81 -10.49 -18.13
CA SER A 125 -19.12 -11.40 -19.23
C SER A 125 -20.47 -12.11 -18.98
N LYS A 126 -21.24 -12.24 -20.01
CA LYS A 126 -22.45 -13.09 -20.02
C LYS A 126 -22.13 -14.54 -20.43
N ASN A 127 -20.90 -14.98 -20.27
CA ASN A 127 -20.47 -16.32 -20.59
C ASN A 127 -21.20 -17.35 -19.70
N THR A 128 -21.97 -18.23 -20.31
CA THR A 128 -22.73 -19.30 -19.62
C THR A 128 -21.93 -20.59 -19.49
N ARG A 129 -20.73 -20.68 -20.05
CA ARG A 129 -19.86 -21.86 -19.97
C ARG A 129 -19.08 -21.98 -18.70
N ILE A 130 -18.92 -20.89 -17.95
CA ILE A 130 -18.23 -20.88 -16.66
C ILE A 130 -19.29 -21.02 -15.56
N ILE A 131 -19.21 -22.11 -14.78
CA ILE A 131 -20.08 -22.33 -13.62
C ILE A 131 -19.59 -21.49 -12.44
N SER A 132 -18.29 -21.50 -12.20
CA SER A 132 -17.65 -20.65 -11.18
C SER A 132 -16.21 -20.37 -11.55
N MET A 133 -15.70 -19.22 -11.07
CA MET A 133 -14.32 -18.81 -11.20
C MET A 133 -13.90 -18.11 -9.90
N ASN A 134 -12.76 -18.48 -9.37
CA ASN A 134 -12.20 -17.86 -8.17
C ASN A 134 -10.68 -17.84 -8.26
N GLY A 135 -10.09 -16.66 -8.14
CA GLY A 135 -8.65 -16.46 -8.16
C GLY A 135 -8.26 -15.03 -7.83
N GLY A 136 -7.02 -14.84 -7.38
CA GLY A 136 -6.52 -13.57 -6.89
C GLY A 136 -7.06 -13.19 -5.51
N PHE A 137 -6.35 -12.30 -4.82
CA PHE A 137 -6.72 -11.80 -3.49
C PHE A 137 -7.00 -10.31 -3.49
N VAL A 138 -6.24 -9.55 -4.28
CA VAL A 138 -6.31 -8.08 -4.39
C VAL A 138 -6.13 -7.65 -5.84
N SER A 139 -6.69 -6.50 -6.20
CA SER A 139 -6.72 -6.01 -7.58
C SER A 139 -5.37 -5.52 -8.10
N ASN A 140 -4.43 -5.21 -7.21
CA ASN A 140 -3.09 -4.72 -7.54
C ASN A 140 -2.00 -5.81 -7.52
N ALA A 141 -2.37 -7.07 -7.29
CA ALA A 141 -1.46 -8.20 -7.38
C ALA A 141 -1.81 -9.12 -8.56
N VAL A 142 -0.77 -9.66 -9.20
CA VAL A 142 -0.96 -10.66 -10.26
C VAL A 142 -1.56 -11.93 -9.66
N CYS A 143 -2.67 -12.38 -10.24
CA CYS A 143 -3.28 -13.64 -9.86
C CYS A 143 -2.39 -14.81 -10.32
N ASP A 144 -1.80 -15.51 -9.40
CA ASP A 144 -0.93 -16.68 -9.65
C ASP A 144 -1.72 -17.98 -9.84
N THR A 145 -2.92 -18.04 -9.25
CA THR A 145 -3.78 -19.23 -9.31
C THR A 145 -5.25 -18.83 -9.47
N CYS A 146 -5.90 -19.39 -10.49
CA CYS A 146 -7.33 -19.24 -10.70
C CYS A 146 -7.99 -20.61 -10.83
N ASN A 147 -8.98 -20.89 -9.98
CA ASN A 147 -9.78 -22.11 -10.04
C ASN A 147 -11.09 -21.84 -10.79
N THR A 148 -11.30 -22.59 -11.86
CA THR A 148 -12.49 -22.42 -12.70
C THR A 148 -13.22 -23.75 -12.83
N VAL A 149 -14.54 -23.72 -12.69
CA VAL A 149 -15.42 -24.87 -12.92
C VAL A 149 -16.20 -24.64 -14.20
N VAL A 150 -16.14 -25.60 -15.11
CA VAL A 150 -16.85 -25.58 -16.39
C VAL A 150 -17.56 -26.90 -16.60
N PRO A 151 -18.64 -26.96 -17.42
CA PRO A 151 -19.25 -28.22 -17.81
C PRO A 151 -18.22 -29.13 -18.51
N ALA A 152 -18.27 -30.42 -18.22
CA ALA A 152 -17.42 -31.40 -18.88
C ALA A 152 -17.90 -31.59 -20.37
N GLU A 153 -16.96 -31.33 -21.28
CA GLU A 153 -17.19 -31.55 -22.72
C GLU A 153 -16.08 -32.48 -23.25
N ALA A 154 -16.42 -33.30 -24.28
CA ALA A 154 -15.46 -34.19 -24.91
C ALA A 154 -14.26 -33.40 -25.50
N GLY A 155 -13.04 -33.81 -25.18
CA GLY A 155 -11.81 -33.20 -25.67
C GLY A 155 -11.47 -31.85 -25.02
N LEU A 156 -12.26 -31.34 -24.06
CA LEU A 156 -11.98 -30.08 -23.39
C LEU A 156 -10.79 -30.20 -22.43
N LYS A 157 -10.68 -31.34 -21.75
CA LYS A 157 -9.56 -31.60 -20.81
C LYS A 157 -8.23 -31.50 -21.53
N GLU A 158 -8.08 -32.22 -22.62
CA GLU A 158 -6.85 -32.27 -23.42
C GLU A 158 -6.46 -30.87 -23.95
N LYS A 159 -7.47 -30.10 -24.38
CA LYS A 159 -7.24 -28.72 -24.83
C LYS A 159 -6.75 -27.81 -23.72
N LEU A 160 -7.35 -27.87 -22.53
CA LEU A 160 -6.95 -27.05 -21.39
C LEU A 160 -5.57 -27.46 -20.85
N GLU A 161 -5.25 -28.73 -20.80
CA GLU A 161 -3.95 -29.25 -20.40
C GLU A 161 -2.86 -28.84 -21.41
N ALA A 162 -3.14 -28.78 -22.69
CA ALA A 162 -2.24 -28.31 -23.72
C ALA A 162 -1.89 -26.80 -23.55
N GLU A 163 -2.80 -26.01 -22.97
CA GLU A 163 -2.60 -24.60 -22.61
C GLU A 163 -2.02 -24.41 -21.19
N GLY A 164 -1.61 -25.50 -20.53
CA GLY A 164 -0.93 -25.47 -19.22
C GLY A 164 -1.84 -25.51 -18.01
N ALA A 165 -3.15 -25.71 -18.17
CA ALA A 165 -4.06 -25.86 -17.04
C ALA A 165 -3.93 -27.24 -16.38
N LYS A 166 -4.13 -27.28 -15.05
CA LYS A 166 -4.34 -28.55 -14.32
C LYS A 166 -5.81 -28.87 -14.29
N VAL A 167 -6.23 -29.97 -14.92
CA VAL A 167 -7.65 -30.33 -15.04
C VAL A 167 -8.01 -31.53 -14.17
N THR A 168 -9.03 -31.36 -13.33
CA THR A 168 -9.62 -32.44 -12.53
C THR A 168 -11.06 -32.64 -12.92
N LEU A 169 -11.44 -33.85 -13.27
CA LEU A 169 -12.85 -34.24 -13.50
C LEU A 169 -13.49 -34.60 -12.16
N LYS A 170 -14.67 -34.09 -11.90
CA LYS A 170 -15.50 -34.42 -10.73
C LYS A 170 -16.86 -34.94 -11.17
#